data_15d876a6c2bde89b5bcf5b5ea7e3384a
#
_entry.id   15d876a6c2bde89b5bcf5b5ea7e3384a
#
_cell.length_a   1.000
_cell.length_b   1.000
_cell.length_c   1.000
_cell.angle_alpha   90.00
_cell.angle_beta   90.00
_cell.angle_gamma   90.00
#
_symmetry.space_group_name_H-M   'P 1'
#
loop_
_entity.id
_entity.type
_entity.pdbx_description
1 polymer ?
#
loop_
_entity_poly.entity_id
_entity_poly.type
_entity_poly.pdbx_seq_one_letter_code
_entity_poly.pdbx_strand_id
1 'polypeptide(L)'
;MSGLPASWTRASLAMLCERIVDGSHNPPKPSATGRPMLSARNVHSRKIHFEEMRVISEEDFVQEHARTGIQPRDVLLTIVGTIGRTAVVPVDSVPFALQRSVAVLRATACDPRYLAYNLESPTIQTVLADGAKGTAQKGIYLKALSQLELDIAPFAEQKRIADKLDTVLARVDACRERLDRVPGILSRYRASVLAAATSGNLTKDWRETMGRAGSYANLEGWASTTIGAVIIDLRYGTSKKCDYASSGTHVLRIPNIADHGKIIHDDMKSAHFDANEAAKLALRAGDILIVRSNGSVELVGKAGLVTEHEEGMLFAGYLMRLRMNQELILPAFARICLASPEQRQRIELTSRSTSGVNNINSDEVRALPLLLPPLDEQVEIAGRVEKLFAFADRVEARIEQARLSVVRLSPAILAKAFRGELVPQDPSDEPAADLLKRLEKQSLGEGKATKRARAKRAESVAV
;
A
#
# COMPACT_ATOMS: atom_id res chain seq x y z
N MET A 1 -34.94 8.74 6.98
CA MET A 1 -34.40 7.35 6.83
C MET A 1 -35.34 6.64 5.89
N SER A 2 -34.94 6.39 4.63
CA SER A 2 -35.71 5.51 3.73
C SER A 2 -35.68 4.11 4.36
N GLY A 3 -36.86 3.56 4.68
CA GLY A 3 -36.96 2.19 5.15
C GLY A 3 -36.46 1.22 4.08
N LEU A 4 -36.14 -0.04 4.48
CA LEU A 4 -35.82 -1.12 3.55
C LEU A 4 -36.97 -1.30 2.54
N PRO A 5 -36.69 -1.77 1.30
CA PRO A 5 -37.74 -2.15 0.37
C PRO A 5 -38.74 -3.14 0.99
N ALA A 6 -40.00 -3.01 0.67
CA ALA A 6 -41.06 -3.83 1.29
C ALA A 6 -40.92 -5.34 1.03
N SER A 7 -40.23 -5.73 -0.05
CA SER A 7 -39.91 -7.13 -0.40
C SER A 7 -38.74 -7.72 0.40
N TRP A 8 -37.99 -6.89 1.13
CA TRP A 8 -36.86 -7.31 1.96
C TRP A 8 -37.30 -7.67 3.37
N THR A 9 -36.46 -8.47 4.04
CA THR A 9 -36.70 -8.85 5.45
C THR A 9 -35.35 -8.92 6.21
N ARG A 10 -35.42 -9.00 7.53
CA ARG A 10 -34.24 -9.29 8.37
C ARG A 10 -34.18 -10.75 8.74
N ALA A 11 -32.98 -11.30 8.75
CA ALA A 11 -32.73 -12.67 9.17
C ALA A 11 -31.37 -12.79 9.83
N SER A 12 -31.29 -13.64 10.86
CA SER A 12 -30.00 -13.95 11.50
C SER A 12 -29.16 -14.88 10.60
N LEU A 13 -27.84 -14.84 10.79
CA LEU A 13 -26.95 -15.80 10.09
C LEU A 13 -27.31 -17.24 10.36
N ALA A 14 -27.83 -17.55 11.56
CA ALA A 14 -28.31 -18.89 11.90
C ALA A 14 -29.49 -19.35 11.03
N MET A 15 -30.33 -18.43 10.54
CA MET A 15 -31.44 -18.76 9.61
C MET A 15 -30.96 -18.89 8.15
N LEU A 16 -29.87 -18.22 7.80
CA LEU A 16 -29.34 -18.16 6.44
C LEU A 16 -28.35 -19.27 6.12
N CYS A 17 -27.72 -19.84 7.14
CA CYS A 17 -26.63 -20.80 7.01
C CYS A 17 -26.96 -22.10 7.73
N GLU A 18 -26.82 -23.23 7.06
CA GLU A 18 -26.91 -24.55 7.68
C GLU A 18 -25.67 -24.89 8.54
N ARG A 19 -24.56 -24.20 8.29
CA ARG A 19 -23.31 -24.42 9.00
C ARG A 19 -22.59 -23.09 9.29
N ILE A 20 -22.23 -22.91 10.57
CA ILE A 20 -21.40 -21.80 11.04
C ILE A 20 -20.37 -22.40 11.97
N VAL A 21 -19.12 -22.55 11.51
CA VAL A 21 -18.02 -23.18 12.26
C VAL A 21 -16.74 -22.40 12.03
N ASP A 22 -15.80 -22.50 12.94
CA ASP A 22 -14.44 -21.96 12.78
C ASP A 22 -13.40 -23.06 12.59
N GLY A 23 -12.19 -22.65 12.18
CA GLY A 23 -11.07 -23.57 12.01
C GLY A 23 -10.43 -24.00 13.33
N SER A 24 -9.27 -24.62 13.26
CA SER A 24 -8.52 -25.20 14.36
C SER A 24 -8.11 -24.17 15.42
N HIS A 25 -8.42 -24.46 16.68
CA HIS A 25 -7.99 -23.67 17.84
C HIS A 25 -6.54 -23.97 18.23
N ASN A 26 -6.08 -25.21 17.96
CA ASN A 26 -4.72 -25.66 18.21
C ASN A 26 -4.12 -26.16 16.90
N PRO A 27 -3.67 -25.25 16.01
CA PRO A 27 -3.21 -25.64 14.68
C PRO A 27 -2.01 -26.57 14.76
N PRO A 28 -1.97 -27.65 13.96
CA PRO A 28 -0.84 -28.58 13.88
C PRO A 28 0.48 -27.88 13.60
N LYS A 29 1.59 -28.57 13.90
CA LYS A 29 2.94 -28.06 13.56
C LYS A 29 3.09 -27.99 12.06
N PRO A 30 3.90 -27.02 11.55
CA PRO A 30 4.23 -26.97 10.13
C PRO A 30 4.92 -28.26 9.68
N SER A 31 4.55 -28.73 8.48
CA SER A 31 5.17 -29.85 7.79
C SER A 31 5.89 -29.36 6.52
N ALA A 32 6.94 -30.08 6.08
CA ALA A 32 7.62 -29.77 4.82
C ALA A 32 6.76 -30.13 3.59
N THR A 33 5.87 -31.11 3.73
CA THR A 33 4.96 -31.57 2.67
C THR A 33 3.57 -31.78 3.22
N GLY A 34 2.54 -31.73 2.37
CA GLY A 34 1.15 -31.96 2.76
C GLY A 34 0.19 -30.95 2.16
N ARG A 35 -0.77 -30.48 2.94
CA ARG A 35 -1.88 -29.63 2.51
C ARG A 35 -1.85 -28.23 3.14
N PRO A 36 -2.47 -27.25 2.45
CA PRO A 36 -2.60 -25.89 2.96
C PRO A 36 -3.46 -25.81 4.22
N MET A 37 -2.99 -25.04 5.22
CA MET A 37 -3.83 -24.53 6.31
C MET A 37 -3.79 -23.00 6.29
N LEU A 38 -4.95 -22.39 6.07
CA LEU A 38 -5.12 -20.97 5.90
C LEU A 38 -5.56 -20.27 7.19
N SER A 39 -5.28 -19.00 7.28
CA SER A 39 -5.64 -18.12 8.39
C SER A 39 -6.26 -16.81 7.87
N ALA A 40 -6.59 -15.88 8.76
CA ALA A 40 -7.09 -14.55 8.37
C ALA A 40 -6.15 -13.79 7.41
N ARG A 41 -4.85 -14.09 7.38
CA ARG A 41 -3.90 -13.48 6.43
C ARG A 41 -4.19 -13.86 4.98
N ASN A 42 -4.73 -15.06 4.79
CA ASN A 42 -5.00 -15.65 3.48
C ASN A 42 -6.37 -15.23 2.91
N VAL A 43 -7.19 -14.52 3.68
CA VAL A 43 -8.51 -14.03 3.25
C VAL A 43 -8.46 -12.51 3.18
N HIS A 44 -8.33 -11.98 1.97
CA HIS A 44 -8.36 -10.53 1.71
C HIS A 44 -8.74 -10.22 0.26
N SER A 45 -9.13 -8.99 -0.01
CA SER A 45 -9.56 -8.55 -1.35
C SER A 45 -10.64 -9.45 -1.97
N ARG A 46 -11.52 -10.02 -1.13
CA ARG A 46 -12.60 -10.95 -1.52
C ARG A 46 -12.09 -12.23 -2.19
N LYS A 47 -10.83 -12.59 -1.96
CA LYS A 47 -10.16 -13.77 -2.53
C LYS A 47 -9.47 -14.58 -1.45
N ILE A 48 -9.22 -15.85 -1.77
CA ILE A 48 -8.39 -16.75 -0.99
C ILE A 48 -6.99 -16.74 -1.59
N HIS A 49 -5.98 -16.50 -0.76
CA HIS A 49 -4.58 -16.45 -1.16
C HIS A 49 -3.82 -17.60 -0.53
N PHE A 50 -3.03 -18.29 -1.32
CA PHE A 50 -2.24 -19.44 -0.90
C PHE A 50 -0.76 -19.11 -0.68
N GLU A 51 -0.38 -17.85 -0.86
CA GLU A 51 0.96 -17.36 -0.52
C GLU A 51 1.13 -17.32 1.01
N GLU A 52 2.34 -17.58 1.50
CA GLU A 52 2.69 -17.54 2.94
C GLU A 52 1.76 -18.40 3.82
N MET A 53 1.23 -19.49 3.29
CA MET A 53 0.37 -20.40 4.03
C MET A 53 1.18 -21.34 4.92
N ARG A 54 0.56 -21.87 5.97
CA ARG A 54 1.09 -23.02 6.69
C ARG A 54 0.81 -24.28 5.90
N VAL A 55 1.79 -25.18 5.78
CA VAL A 55 1.59 -26.55 5.28
C VAL A 55 1.49 -27.48 6.48
N ILE A 56 0.53 -28.41 6.47
CA ILE A 56 0.32 -29.44 7.50
C ILE A 56 0.35 -30.82 6.86
N SER A 57 0.62 -31.86 7.65
CA SER A 57 0.64 -33.25 7.16
C SER A 57 -0.71 -33.68 6.55
N GLU A 58 -0.74 -34.70 5.70
CA GLU A 58 -2.01 -35.25 5.18
C GLU A 58 -2.89 -35.79 6.30
N GLU A 59 -2.30 -36.40 7.34
CA GLU A 59 -3.05 -36.91 8.50
C GLU A 59 -3.75 -35.79 9.26
N ASP A 60 -3.00 -34.74 9.63
CA ASP A 60 -3.55 -33.55 10.27
C ASP A 60 -4.61 -32.88 9.40
N PHE A 61 -4.35 -32.82 8.08
CA PHE A 61 -5.29 -32.22 7.13
C PHE A 61 -6.65 -32.95 7.16
N VAL A 62 -6.67 -34.27 7.14
CA VAL A 62 -7.93 -35.05 7.18
C VAL A 62 -8.74 -34.70 8.44
N GLN A 63 -8.10 -34.59 9.60
CA GLN A 63 -8.77 -34.27 10.87
C GLN A 63 -9.30 -32.81 10.86
N GLU A 64 -8.46 -31.86 10.47
CA GLU A 64 -8.79 -30.44 10.50
C GLU A 64 -9.81 -30.07 9.42
N HIS A 65 -9.72 -30.67 8.24
CA HIS A 65 -10.69 -30.48 7.17
C HIS A 65 -12.06 -31.07 7.53
N ALA A 66 -12.10 -32.24 8.16
CA ALA A 66 -13.36 -32.85 8.63
C ALA A 66 -14.11 -31.96 9.62
N ARG A 67 -13.38 -31.23 10.46
CA ARG A 67 -13.97 -30.28 11.44
C ARG A 67 -14.79 -29.19 10.74
N THR A 68 -14.24 -28.57 9.72
CA THR A 68 -14.89 -27.46 9.00
C THR A 68 -15.76 -27.94 7.85
N GLY A 69 -15.39 -29.04 7.20
CA GLY A 69 -16.08 -29.64 6.05
C GLY A 69 -16.27 -28.64 4.92
N ILE A 70 -15.23 -27.81 4.65
CA ILE A 70 -15.25 -26.74 3.64
C ILE A 70 -15.65 -27.33 2.27
N GLN A 71 -16.55 -26.62 1.59
CA GLN A 71 -17.03 -26.96 0.25
C GLN A 71 -16.96 -25.75 -0.68
N PRO A 72 -16.96 -25.96 -2.00
CA PRO A 72 -17.17 -24.89 -2.95
C PRO A 72 -18.42 -24.07 -2.61
N ARG A 73 -18.34 -22.77 -2.79
CA ARG A 73 -19.40 -21.77 -2.49
C ARG A 73 -19.60 -21.49 -0.98
N ASP A 74 -18.89 -22.14 -0.05
CA ASP A 74 -18.87 -21.68 1.33
C ASP A 74 -18.31 -20.25 1.40
N VAL A 75 -18.84 -19.44 2.31
CA VAL A 75 -18.33 -18.09 2.57
C VAL A 75 -17.38 -18.17 3.75
N LEU A 76 -16.14 -17.73 3.53
CA LEU A 76 -15.15 -17.53 4.57
C LEU A 76 -15.29 -16.13 5.15
N LEU A 77 -15.26 -16.02 6.47
CA LEU A 77 -15.27 -14.76 7.20
C LEU A 77 -14.12 -14.72 8.21
N THR A 78 -13.28 -13.71 8.17
CA THR A 78 -12.25 -13.53 9.21
C THR A 78 -12.90 -13.02 10.50
N ILE A 79 -12.63 -13.69 11.62
CA ILE A 79 -13.27 -13.45 12.92
C ILE A 79 -12.30 -13.16 14.06
N VAL A 80 -10.99 -13.32 13.86
CA VAL A 80 -9.94 -12.99 14.84
C VAL A 80 -8.80 -12.24 14.18
N GLY A 81 -8.30 -11.20 14.83
CA GLY A 81 -7.25 -10.33 14.35
C GLY A 81 -7.79 -9.31 13.32
N THR A 82 -7.72 -9.60 12.04
CA THR A 82 -8.40 -8.80 11.02
C THR A 82 -9.83 -9.33 10.85
N ILE A 83 -10.80 -8.63 11.39
CA ILE A 83 -12.21 -9.04 11.40
C ILE A 83 -12.95 -8.49 10.18
N GLY A 84 -13.91 -9.28 9.64
CA GLY A 84 -14.87 -8.80 8.66
C GLY A 84 -14.47 -8.94 7.19
N ARG A 85 -13.31 -9.53 6.88
CA ARG A 85 -12.95 -9.85 5.48
C ARG A 85 -13.65 -11.11 5.04
N THR A 86 -14.12 -11.14 3.79
CA THR A 86 -14.80 -12.31 3.24
C THR A 86 -14.13 -12.83 1.97
N ALA A 87 -14.39 -14.11 1.68
CA ALA A 87 -14.14 -14.72 0.38
C ALA A 87 -15.13 -15.87 0.17
N VAL A 88 -15.59 -16.06 -1.07
CA VAL A 88 -16.36 -17.25 -1.45
C VAL A 88 -15.40 -18.31 -1.97
N VAL A 89 -15.51 -19.55 -1.48
CA VAL A 89 -14.67 -20.67 -1.90
C VAL A 89 -14.95 -20.99 -3.36
N PRO A 90 -13.95 -20.92 -4.28
CA PRO A 90 -14.11 -21.24 -5.69
C PRO A 90 -14.47 -22.72 -5.90
N VAL A 91 -15.12 -23.01 -7.04
CA VAL A 91 -15.51 -24.39 -7.39
C VAL A 91 -14.30 -25.27 -7.64
N ASP A 92 -13.24 -24.69 -8.17
CA ASP A 92 -11.96 -25.36 -8.51
C ASP A 92 -10.86 -25.18 -7.44
N SER A 93 -11.24 -24.74 -6.23
CA SER A 93 -10.28 -24.55 -5.14
C SER A 93 -9.62 -25.86 -4.74
N VAL A 94 -8.29 -25.82 -4.54
CA VAL A 94 -7.60 -26.93 -3.88
C VAL A 94 -8.12 -27.10 -2.46
N PRO A 95 -8.24 -28.35 -1.94
CA PRO A 95 -8.67 -28.58 -0.57
C PRO A 95 -7.68 -27.97 0.45
N PHE A 96 -8.20 -27.31 1.48
CA PHE A 96 -7.44 -26.67 2.53
C PHE A 96 -8.13 -26.80 3.90
N ALA A 97 -7.38 -26.64 4.96
CA ALA A 97 -7.87 -26.52 6.32
C ALA A 97 -7.81 -25.05 6.80
N LEU A 98 -8.47 -24.73 7.88
CA LEU A 98 -8.52 -23.37 8.44
C LEU A 98 -8.08 -23.33 9.91
N GLN A 99 -7.44 -22.22 10.28
CA GLN A 99 -7.23 -21.82 11.66
C GLN A 99 -8.46 -21.11 12.22
N ARG A 100 -8.61 -21.06 13.55
CA ARG A 100 -9.72 -20.43 14.28
C ARG A 100 -10.01 -18.97 13.91
N SER A 101 -9.08 -18.32 13.22
CA SER A 101 -9.23 -16.94 12.79
C SER A 101 -10.18 -16.73 11.62
N VAL A 102 -10.67 -17.84 11.03
CA VAL A 102 -11.60 -17.83 9.90
C VAL A 102 -12.80 -18.73 10.20
N ALA A 103 -14.00 -18.18 10.06
CA ALA A 103 -15.25 -18.92 10.09
C ALA A 103 -15.66 -19.36 8.68
N VAL A 104 -16.35 -20.50 8.60
CA VAL A 104 -17.01 -21.04 7.40
C VAL A 104 -18.50 -20.87 7.59
N LEU A 105 -19.14 -20.21 6.62
CA LEU A 105 -20.58 -19.97 6.56
C LEU A 105 -21.13 -20.68 5.32
N ARG A 106 -21.91 -21.75 5.50
CA ARG A 106 -22.58 -22.45 4.41
C ARG A 106 -23.97 -21.91 4.21
N ALA A 107 -24.10 -21.00 3.27
CA ALA A 107 -25.37 -20.36 2.95
C ALA A 107 -26.30 -21.32 2.19
N THR A 108 -27.53 -21.48 2.67
CA THR A 108 -28.58 -22.27 2.00
C THR A 108 -29.79 -21.42 1.65
N ALA A 109 -30.03 -20.35 2.41
CA ALA A 109 -31.14 -19.45 2.22
C ALA A 109 -30.81 -18.15 1.46
N CYS A 110 -29.56 -17.98 1.04
CA CYS A 110 -29.15 -16.81 0.26
C CYS A 110 -28.01 -17.15 -0.74
N ASP A 111 -27.82 -16.29 -1.74
CA ASP A 111 -26.67 -16.39 -2.64
C ASP A 111 -25.36 -16.16 -1.85
N PRO A 112 -24.34 -17.05 -1.92
CA PRO A 112 -23.10 -16.91 -1.17
C PRO A 112 -22.33 -15.61 -1.45
N ARG A 113 -22.37 -15.10 -2.69
CA ARG A 113 -21.71 -13.83 -3.06
C ARG A 113 -22.43 -12.66 -2.41
N TYR A 114 -23.79 -12.69 -2.43
CA TYR A 114 -24.60 -11.69 -1.74
C TYR A 114 -24.30 -11.68 -0.24
N LEU A 115 -24.23 -12.87 0.39
CA LEU A 115 -23.86 -12.98 1.82
C LEU A 115 -22.49 -12.38 2.09
N ALA A 116 -21.48 -12.74 1.28
CA ALA A 116 -20.12 -12.21 1.42
C ALA A 116 -20.10 -10.68 1.32
N TYR A 117 -20.80 -10.09 0.35
CA TYR A 117 -20.89 -8.64 0.18
C TYR A 117 -21.68 -7.95 1.30
N ASN A 118 -22.75 -8.60 1.79
CA ASN A 118 -23.52 -8.05 2.91
C ASN A 118 -22.67 -7.96 4.17
N LEU A 119 -21.90 -9.01 4.46
CA LEU A 119 -20.94 -9.01 5.56
C LEU A 119 -19.85 -7.91 5.44
N GLU A 120 -19.47 -7.54 4.22
CA GLU A 120 -18.54 -6.43 3.96
C GLU A 120 -19.22 -5.04 3.92
N SER A 121 -20.55 -4.96 4.03
CA SER A 121 -21.25 -3.68 4.04
C SER A 121 -20.87 -2.83 5.27
N PRO A 122 -20.82 -1.49 5.14
CA PRO A 122 -20.40 -0.60 6.24
C PRO A 122 -21.23 -0.81 7.51
N THR A 123 -22.52 -1.04 7.39
CA THR A 123 -23.41 -1.29 8.53
C THR A 123 -23.01 -2.54 9.29
N ILE A 124 -22.77 -3.63 8.58
CA ILE A 124 -22.39 -4.90 9.22
C ILE A 124 -20.95 -4.83 9.73
N GLN A 125 -20.04 -4.17 9.02
CA GLN A 125 -18.65 -3.97 9.50
C GLN A 125 -18.61 -3.19 10.82
N THR A 126 -19.48 -2.21 11.02
CA THR A 126 -19.63 -1.51 12.30
C THR A 126 -20.11 -2.47 13.39
N VAL A 127 -21.15 -3.25 13.13
CA VAL A 127 -21.67 -4.25 14.09
C VAL A 127 -20.61 -5.29 14.47
N LEU A 128 -19.83 -5.78 13.49
CA LEU A 128 -18.74 -6.71 13.71
C LEU A 128 -17.61 -6.09 14.54
N ALA A 129 -17.25 -4.84 14.29
CA ALA A 129 -16.22 -4.12 15.04
C ALA A 129 -16.63 -3.88 16.50
N ASP A 130 -17.88 -3.48 16.73
CA ASP A 130 -18.43 -3.22 18.07
C ASP A 130 -18.62 -4.52 18.87
N GLY A 131 -18.98 -5.61 18.19
CA GLY A 131 -19.16 -6.94 18.79
C GLY A 131 -17.85 -7.67 19.12
N ALA A 132 -16.71 -7.16 18.65
CA ALA A 132 -15.41 -7.79 18.85
C ALA A 132 -14.89 -7.63 20.28
N LYS A 133 -14.56 -8.76 20.95
CA LYS A 133 -14.07 -8.80 22.33
C LYS A 133 -12.62 -9.29 22.39
N GLY A 134 -11.90 -8.87 23.41
CA GLY A 134 -10.52 -9.28 23.71
C GLY A 134 -9.56 -8.09 23.82
N THR A 135 -8.57 -8.20 24.70
CA THR A 135 -7.57 -7.15 24.98
C THR A 135 -6.31 -7.30 24.09
N ALA A 136 -5.81 -8.53 23.93
CA ALA A 136 -4.61 -8.80 23.12
C ALA A 136 -4.93 -9.08 21.64
N GLN A 137 -6.00 -9.82 21.38
CA GLN A 137 -6.55 -10.04 20.05
C GLN A 137 -8.05 -9.94 20.07
N LYS A 138 -8.61 -8.96 19.35
CA LYS A 138 -10.05 -8.85 19.18
C LYS A 138 -10.58 -10.01 18.33
N GLY A 139 -11.72 -10.57 18.71
CA GLY A 139 -12.38 -11.66 18.01
C GLY A 139 -13.88 -11.68 18.22
N ILE A 140 -14.59 -12.33 17.30
CA ILE A 140 -16.03 -12.54 17.37
C ILE A 140 -16.29 -14.02 17.64
N TYR A 141 -17.10 -14.32 18.66
CA TYR A 141 -17.49 -15.67 18.99
C TYR A 141 -18.60 -16.15 18.04
N LEU A 142 -18.58 -17.45 17.69
CA LEU A 142 -19.55 -18.06 16.77
C LEU A 142 -21.00 -17.86 17.22
N LYS A 143 -21.28 -17.85 18.53
CA LYS A 143 -22.62 -17.57 19.08
C LYS A 143 -23.09 -16.14 18.75
N ALA A 144 -22.21 -15.14 18.87
CA ALA A 144 -22.53 -13.77 18.50
C ALA A 144 -22.68 -13.63 16.99
N LEU A 145 -21.80 -14.29 16.23
CA LEU A 145 -21.86 -14.32 14.78
C LEU A 145 -23.18 -14.95 14.27
N SER A 146 -23.64 -16.06 14.86
CA SER A 146 -24.90 -16.71 14.45
C SER A 146 -26.14 -15.84 14.69
N GLN A 147 -26.06 -14.91 15.62
CA GLN A 147 -27.14 -13.95 15.94
C GLN A 147 -27.07 -12.65 15.14
N LEU A 148 -26.04 -12.49 14.28
CA LEU A 148 -25.90 -11.30 13.46
C LEU A 148 -27.07 -11.19 12.48
N GLU A 149 -27.83 -10.10 12.57
CA GLU A 149 -28.98 -9.79 11.70
C GLU A 149 -28.51 -9.13 10.40
N LEU A 150 -29.00 -9.63 9.29
CA LEU A 150 -28.72 -9.14 7.94
C LEU A 150 -30.01 -8.73 7.24
N ASP A 151 -29.94 -7.70 6.41
CA ASP A 151 -31.02 -7.30 5.52
C ASP A 151 -30.99 -8.15 4.24
N ILE A 152 -32.06 -8.88 3.97
CA ILE A 152 -32.15 -9.91 2.94
C ILE A 152 -33.15 -9.51 1.86
N ALA A 153 -32.66 -9.41 0.64
CA ALA A 153 -33.44 -9.19 -0.57
C ALA A 153 -34.16 -10.48 -1.05
N PRO A 154 -35.17 -10.40 -1.91
CA PRO A 154 -35.65 -11.52 -2.73
C PRO A 154 -34.50 -12.27 -3.41
N PHE A 155 -34.59 -13.60 -3.50
CA PHE A 155 -33.46 -14.42 -3.98
C PHE A 155 -33.00 -14.06 -5.40
N ALA A 156 -33.94 -13.73 -6.30
CA ALA A 156 -33.60 -13.26 -7.65
C ALA A 156 -32.90 -11.91 -7.62
N GLU A 157 -33.31 -10.99 -6.73
CA GLU A 157 -32.66 -9.70 -6.53
C GLU A 157 -31.27 -9.86 -5.93
N GLN A 158 -31.07 -10.80 -4.97
CA GLN A 158 -29.73 -11.11 -4.44
C GLN A 158 -28.72 -11.42 -5.54
N LYS A 159 -29.12 -12.23 -6.54
CA LYS A 159 -28.26 -12.55 -7.69
C LYS A 159 -27.97 -11.32 -8.54
N ARG A 160 -28.99 -10.49 -8.83
CA ARG A 160 -28.78 -9.24 -9.58
C ARG A 160 -27.83 -8.28 -8.86
N ILE A 161 -27.98 -8.17 -7.52
CA ILE A 161 -27.09 -7.37 -6.68
C ILE A 161 -25.67 -7.94 -6.73
N ALA A 162 -25.50 -9.25 -6.53
CA ALA A 162 -24.18 -9.90 -6.55
C ALA A 162 -23.48 -9.73 -7.92
N ASP A 163 -24.17 -9.98 -9.02
CA ASP A 163 -23.62 -9.81 -10.37
C ASP A 163 -23.22 -8.35 -10.67
N LYS A 164 -24.03 -7.40 -10.19
CA LYS A 164 -23.70 -5.98 -10.31
C LYS A 164 -22.49 -5.59 -9.47
N LEU A 165 -22.42 -6.10 -8.23
CA LEU A 165 -21.28 -5.88 -7.33
C LEU A 165 -19.99 -6.50 -7.87
N ASP A 166 -20.04 -7.74 -8.39
CA ASP A 166 -18.90 -8.39 -9.05
C ASP A 166 -18.35 -7.49 -10.16
N THR A 167 -19.22 -6.97 -11.01
CA THR A 167 -18.81 -6.11 -12.14
C THR A 167 -18.21 -4.77 -11.67
N VAL A 168 -18.90 -4.09 -10.74
CA VAL A 168 -18.51 -2.73 -10.35
C VAL A 168 -17.28 -2.75 -9.44
N LEU A 169 -17.23 -3.68 -8.46
CA LEU A 169 -16.09 -3.79 -7.56
C LEU A 169 -14.82 -4.26 -8.27
N ALA A 170 -14.94 -5.17 -9.27
CA ALA A 170 -13.80 -5.52 -10.12
C ALA A 170 -13.20 -4.31 -10.86
N ARG A 171 -14.05 -3.38 -11.33
CA ARG A 171 -13.59 -2.12 -11.94
C ARG A 171 -12.88 -1.20 -10.92
N VAL A 172 -13.42 -1.11 -9.69
CA VAL A 172 -12.80 -0.34 -8.61
C VAL A 172 -11.43 -0.92 -8.25
N ASP A 173 -11.32 -2.24 -8.14
CA ASP A 173 -10.05 -2.92 -7.84
C ASP A 173 -9.03 -2.72 -8.96
N ALA A 174 -9.45 -2.85 -10.23
CA ALA A 174 -8.59 -2.56 -11.38
C ALA A 174 -8.11 -1.08 -11.43
N CYS A 175 -8.98 -0.13 -11.05
CA CYS A 175 -8.57 1.27 -10.89
C CYS A 175 -7.53 1.43 -9.78
N ARG A 176 -7.72 0.81 -8.63
CA ARG A 176 -6.76 0.82 -7.52
C ARG A 176 -5.40 0.29 -7.95
N GLU A 177 -5.36 -0.89 -8.56
CA GLU A 177 -4.12 -1.48 -9.06
C GLU A 177 -3.38 -0.59 -10.06
N ARG A 178 -4.12 0.09 -10.95
CA ARG A 178 -3.50 1.03 -11.91
C ARG A 178 -2.91 2.24 -11.19
N LEU A 179 -3.65 2.82 -10.24
CA LEU A 179 -3.18 3.95 -9.44
C LEU A 179 -1.94 3.57 -8.61
N ASP A 180 -1.87 2.34 -8.09
CA ASP A 180 -0.73 1.86 -7.29
C ASP A 180 0.55 1.68 -8.11
N ARG A 181 0.45 1.52 -9.43
CA ARG A 181 1.61 1.44 -10.33
C ARG A 181 2.20 2.81 -10.70
N VAL A 182 1.41 3.88 -10.58
CA VAL A 182 1.82 5.21 -11.07
C VAL A 182 3.05 5.78 -10.35
N PRO A 183 3.24 5.67 -9.02
CA PRO A 183 4.45 6.15 -8.35
C PRO A 183 5.73 5.56 -8.95
N GLY A 184 5.75 4.26 -9.23
CA GLY A 184 6.88 3.61 -9.89
C GLY A 184 7.12 4.12 -11.32
N ILE A 185 6.06 4.50 -12.06
CA ILE A 185 6.19 5.12 -13.38
C ILE A 185 6.78 6.51 -13.26
N LEU A 186 6.29 7.34 -12.32
CA LEU A 186 6.81 8.69 -12.09
C LEU A 186 8.26 8.69 -11.62
N SER A 187 8.66 7.73 -10.79
CA SER A 187 10.06 7.56 -10.37
C SER A 187 10.96 7.28 -11.58
N ARG A 188 10.59 6.35 -12.46
CA ARG A 188 11.33 6.08 -13.71
C ARG A 188 11.34 7.27 -14.68
N TYR A 189 10.22 7.99 -14.77
CA TYR A 189 10.14 9.20 -15.58
C TYR A 189 11.14 10.25 -15.10
N ARG A 190 11.17 10.56 -13.79
CA ARG A 190 12.14 11.52 -13.22
C ARG A 190 13.59 11.06 -13.45
N ALA A 191 13.87 9.77 -13.28
CA ALA A 191 15.19 9.21 -13.56
C ALA A 191 15.59 9.38 -15.03
N SER A 192 14.67 9.15 -15.99
CA SER A 192 14.91 9.36 -17.43
C SER A 192 15.14 10.82 -17.76
N VAL A 193 14.41 11.74 -17.13
CA VAL A 193 14.64 13.19 -17.31
C VAL A 193 16.04 13.58 -16.83
N LEU A 194 16.47 13.11 -15.67
CA LEU A 194 17.83 13.38 -15.16
C LEU A 194 18.91 12.77 -16.04
N ALA A 195 18.73 11.55 -16.53
CA ALA A 195 19.66 10.93 -17.48
C ALA A 195 19.75 11.73 -18.79
N ALA A 196 18.62 12.17 -19.33
CA ALA A 196 18.60 13.02 -20.53
C ALA A 196 19.27 14.39 -20.29
N ALA A 197 19.10 14.96 -19.11
CA ALA A 197 19.70 16.23 -18.71
C ALA A 197 21.23 16.16 -18.64
N THR A 198 21.77 15.05 -18.10
CA THR A 198 23.23 14.88 -17.90
C THR A 198 23.95 14.27 -19.10
N SER A 199 23.21 13.72 -20.07
CA SER A 199 23.76 13.22 -21.33
C SER A 199 23.65 14.20 -22.52
N GLY A 200 23.12 15.42 -22.28
CA GLY A 200 22.88 16.42 -23.32
C GLY A 200 21.67 16.15 -24.22
N ASN A 201 20.96 15.04 -24.05
CA ASN A 201 19.79 14.71 -24.85
C ASN A 201 18.60 15.65 -24.59
N LEU A 202 18.49 16.19 -23.38
CA LEU A 202 17.38 17.07 -23.00
C LEU A 202 17.40 18.41 -23.75
N THR A 203 18.55 18.89 -24.15
CA THR A 203 18.76 20.20 -24.79
C THR A 203 19.28 20.09 -26.23
N LYS A 204 19.13 18.93 -26.86
CA LYS A 204 19.57 18.72 -28.24
C LYS A 204 18.98 19.74 -29.23
N ASP A 205 17.67 19.92 -29.22
CA ASP A 205 16.91 20.87 -30.02
C ASP A 205 17.35 22.33 -29.78
N TRP A 206 17.63 22.67 -28.51
CA TRP A 206 18.12 23.98 -28.11
C TRP A 206 19.52 24.22 -28.70
N ARG A 207 20.48 23.26 -28.63
CA ARG A 207 21.80 23.37 -29.25
C ARG A 207 21.73 23.52 -30.76
N GLU A 208 20.84 22.77 -31.41
CA GLU A 208 20.59 22.90 -32.86
C GLU A 208 20.14 24.33 -33.22
N THR A 209 19.22 24.89 -32.44
CA THR A 209 18.73 26.26 -32.63
C THR A 209 19.85 27.33 -32.43
N MET A 210 20.76 27.07 -31.48
CA MET A 210 21.89 27.96 -31.19
C MET A 210 23.09 27.74 -32.12
N GLY A 211 22.97 26.92 -33.16
CA GLY A 211 24.06 26.61 -34.08
C GLY A 211 25.20 25.79 -33.49
N ARG A 212 24.95 25.14 -32.36
CA ARG A 212 25.91 24.28 -31.61
C ARG A 212 25.67 22.78 -31.89
N ALA A 213 25.19 22.44 -33.06
CA ALA A 213 24.91 21.05 -33.44
C ALA A 213 26.23 20.32 -33.77
N GLY A 214 26.83 19.71 -32.77
CA GLY A 214 27.96 18.79 -32.93
C GLY A 214 27.52 17.34 -33.16
N SER A 215 28.43 16.50 -33.65
CA SER A 215 28.22 15.07 -33.84
C SER A 215 27.81 14.40 -32.52
N TYR A 216 26.93 13.41 -32.57
CA TYR A 216 26.41 12.65 -31.42
C TYR A 216 27.46 12.02 -30.51
N ALA A 217 28.71 11.92 -30.98
CA ALA A 217 29.81 11.32 -30.21
C ALA A 217 30.59 12.33 -29.35
N ASN A 218 30.51 13.64 -29.65
CA ASN A 218 31.19 14.71 -28.92
C ASN A 218 30.20 15.83 -28.65
N LEU A 219 29.85 16.01 -27.37
CA LEU A 219 29.08 17.16 -26.88
C LEU A 219 30.00 18.39 -27.02
N GLU A 220 30.03 19.01 -28.19
CA GLU A 220 30.84 20.22 -28.40
C GLU A 220 30.49 21.28 -27.36
N GLY A 221 31.51 21.75 -26.64
CA GLY A 221 31.36 22.72 -25.56
C GLY A 221 31.12 22.15 -24.19
N TRP A 222 30.92 20.81 -24.03
CA TRP A 222 30.86 20.20 -22.74
C TRP A 222 32.27 19.74 -22.27
N ALA A 223 32.68 20.18 -21.08
CA ALA A 223 33.97 19.80 -20.52
C ALA A 223 33.81 18.57 -19.63
N SER A 224 34.74 17.60 -19.77
CA SER A 224 34.85 16.48 -18.80
C SER A 224 35.66 16.96 -17.61
N THR A 225 35.08 16.88 -16.42
CA THR A 225 35.69 17.36 -15.17
C THR A 225 35.19 16.53 -13.98
N THR A 226 35.40 16.98 -12.75
CA THR A 226 34.92 16.36 -11.50
C THR A 226 34.15 17.36 -10.65
N ILE A 227 33.35 16.85 -9.71
CA ILE A 227 32.68 17.70 -8.71
C ILE A 227 33.71 18.53 -7.93
N GLY A 228 34.88 17.95 -7.62
CA GLY A 228 35.95 18.64 -6.91
C GLY A 228 36.49 19.89 -7.61
N ALA A 229 36.48 19.92 -8.95
CA ALA A 229 36.98 21.04 -9.74
C ALA A 229 36.01 22.24 -9.78
N VAL A 230 34.72 22.02 -9.48
CA VAL A 230 33.67 23.05 -9.56
C VAL A 230 33.12 23.49 -8.21
N ILE A 231 33.68 23.03 -7.10
CA ILE A 231 33.33 23.46 -5.74
C ILE A 231 34.39 24.37 -5.14
N ILE A 232 33.96 25.36 -4.37
CA ILE A 232 34.85 26.27 -3.62
C ILE A 232 34.98 25.88 -2.14
N ASP A 233 33.98 25.19 -1.58
CA ASP A 233 34.04 24.72 -0.18
C ASP A 233 33.25 23.41 -0.05
N LEU A 234 33.77 22.49 0.78
CA LEU A 234 33.12 21.26 1.17
C LEU A 234 33.31 21.05 2.67
N ARG A 235 32.22 20.88 3.41
CA ARG A 235 32.27 20.75 4.88
C ARG A 235 31.28 19.68 5.37
N TYR A 236 31.71 19.02 6.45
CA TYR A 236 30.83 18.19 7.27
C TYR A 236 30.05 19.06 8.24
N GLY A 237 28.85 18.64 8.60
CA GLY A 237 27.98 19.31 9.54
C GLY A 237 28.41 19.08 11.01
N THR A 238 27.61 19.64 11.91
CA THR A 238 27.86 19.55 13.35
C THR A 238 27.55 18.16 13.92
N SER A 239 28.33 17.70 14.88
CA SER A 239 28.07 16.53 15.71
C SER A 239 27.29 16.86 16.99
N LYS A 240 26.98 18.15 17.22
CA LYS A 240 26.26 18.62 18.41
C LYS A 240 24.88 18.02 18.49
N LYS A 241 24.48 17.58 19.67
CA LYS A 241 23.16 17.06 19.92
C LYS A 241 22.11 18.19 19.78
N CYS A 242 21.12 17.97 18.96
CA CYS A 242 20.01 18.89 18.74
C CYS A 242 18.70 18.29 19.26
N ASP A 243 17.78 19.11 19.74
CA ASP A 243 16.47 18.70 20.23
C ASP A 243 15.34 19.60 19.71
N TYR A 244 14.10 19.24 20.00
CA TYR A 244 12.92 19.98 19.57
C TYR A 244 12.59 21.17 20.48
N ALA A 245 13.08 21.18 21.71
CA ALA A 245 12.77 22.19 22.72
C ALA A 245 13.75 23.37 22.70
N SER A 246 14.86 23.29 21.97
CA SER A 246 15.87 24.34 21.89
C SER A 246 15.36 25.56 21.12
N SER A 247 15.54 26.76 21.68
CA SER A 247 15.30 28.03 21.01
C SER A 247 16.47 28.51 20.13
N GLY A 248 17.46 27.62 19.89
CA GLY A 248 18.68 27.92 19.15
C GLY A 248 18.51 27.92 17.62
N THR A 249 19.64 27.86 16.93
CA THR A 249 19.66 27.81 15.46
C THR A 249 19.16 26.45 14.96
N HIS A 250 18.32 26.48 13.93
CA HIS A 250 17.80 25.28 13.27
C HIS A 250 18.90 24.48 12.56
N VAL A 251 18.81 23.14 12.67
CA VAL A 251 19.81 22.22 12.12
C VAL A 251 19.12 21.23 11.20
N LEU A 252 19.42 21.31 9.92
CA LEU A 252 18.92 20.35 8.91
C LEU A 252 19.55 18.97 9.10
N ARG A 253 18.72 17.96 8.99
CA ARG A 253 19.09 16.55 9.17
C ARG A 253 18.67 15.74 7.94
N ILE A 254 19.00 14.46 7.90
CA ILE A 254 18.62 13.56 6.79
C ILE A 254 17.11 13.60 6.49
N PRO A 255 16.17 13.57 7.47
CA PRO A 255 14.74 13.66 7.19
C PRO A 255 14.33 14.95 6.47
N ASN A 256 15.10 16.03 6.60
CA ASN A 256 14.81 17.29 5.94
C ASN A 256 15.20 17.30 4.44
N ILE A 257 15.99 16.33 3.98
CA ILE A 257 16.30 16.18 2.56
C ILE A 257 15.22 15.31 1.92
N ALA A 258 14.20 15.95 1.35
CA ALA A 258 13.10 15.26 0.68
C ALA A 258 13.52 14.63 -0.64
N ASP A 259 12.62 13.84 -1.23
CA ASP A 259 12.82 13.32 -2.57
C ASP A 259 12.87 14.46 -3.59
N HIS A 260 13.58 14.22 -4.68
CA HIS A 260 13.77 15.19 -5.78
C HIS A 260 14.54 16.46 -5.41
N GLY A 261 15.25 16.43 -4.25
CA GLY A 261 16.20 17.49 -3.87
C GLY A 261 15.57 18.74 -3.27
N LYS A 262 14.33 18.68 -2.84
CA LYS A 262 13.71 19.72 -2.02
C LYS A 262 14.14 19.58 -0.56
N ILE A 263 14.25 20.71 0.15
CA ILE A 263 14.40 20.72 1.61
C ILE A 263 13.03 20.96 2.22
N ILE A 264 12.68 20.17 3.24
CA ILE A 264 11.41 20.29 3.98
C ILE A 264 11.70 20.64 5.43
N HIS A 265 10.83 21.45 6.01
CA HIS A 265 10.99 21.96 7.36
C HIS A 265 10.16 21.21 8.40
N ASP A 266 9.61 20.06 8.02
CA ASP A 266 8.99 19.14 8.96
C ASP A 266 10.05 18.57 9.91
N ASP A 267 9.69 18.32 11.16
CA ASP A 267 10.59 17.68 12.12
C ASP A 267 11.93 18.43 12.34
N MET A 268 11.88 19.76 12.49
CA MET A 268 13.08 20.60 12.73
C MET A 268 13.60 20.47 14.16
N LYS A 269 14.92 20.32 14.30
CA LYS A 269 15.63 20.40 15.59
C LYS A 269 16.55 21.62 15.62
N SER A 270 16.86 22.09 16.83
CA SER A 270 17.69 23.25 17.05
C SER A 270 18.75 22.98 18.13
N ALA A 271 19.79 23.80 18.16
CA ALA A 271 20.77 23.84 19.23
C ALA A 271 21.43 25.24 19.32
N HIS A 272 22.04 25.55 20.45
CA HIS A 272 22.81 26.78 20.61
C HIS A 272 24.24 26.58 20.11
N PHE A 273 24.73 27.50 19.30
CA PHE A 273 26.06 27.50 18.73
C PHE A 273 26.80 28.80 19.09
N ASP A 274 28.11 28.75 19.25
CA ASP A 274 28.89 29.97 19.30
C ASP A 274 28.98 30.65 17.91
N ALA A 275 29.32 31.93 17.90
CA ALA A 275 29.33 32.71 16.66
C ALA A 275 30.33 32.15 15.62
N ASN A 276 31.45 31.58 16.04
CA ASN A 276 32.45 31.03 15.12
C ASN A 276 31.99 29.72 14.50
N GLU A 277 31.37 28.83 15.30
CA GLU A 277 30.80 27.56 14.82
C GLU A 277 29.62 27.85 13.86
N ALA A 278 28.74 28.77 14.26
CA ALA A 278 27.63 29.18 13.43
C ALA A 278 28.08 29.75 12.07
N ALA A 279 29.05 30.68 12.09
CA ALA A 279 29.58 31.30 10.85
C ALA A 279 30.23 30.27 9.91
N LYS A 280 30.90 29.24 10.43
CA LYS A 280 31.54 28.19 9.64
C LYS A 280 30.52 27.27 8.95
N LEU A 281 29.40 26.97 9.61
CA LEU A 281 28.43 26.00 9.18
C LEU A 281 27.19 26.63 8.56
N ALA A 282 27.02 27.96 8.63
CA ALA A 282 25.86 28.65 8.07
C ALA A 282 25.67 28.32 6.58
N LEU A 283 24.46 27.92 6.27
CA LEU A 283 24.01 27.66 4.90
C LEU A 283 23.76 28.99 4.18
N ARG A 284 23.97 28.98 2.87
CA ARG A 284 23.65 30.06 1.94
C ARG A 284 22.82 29.51 0.79
N ALA A 285 21.97 30.33 0.21
CA ALA A 285 21.27 29.95 -1.01
C ALA A 285 22.25 29.48 -2.09
N GLY A 286 21.94 28.36 -2.72
CA GLY A 286 22.82 27.72 -3.70
C GLY A 286 23.78 26.66 -3.09
N ASP A 287 23.87 26.52 -1.77
CA ASP A 287 24.59 25.37 -1.17
C ASP A 287 23.82 24.06 -1.51
N ILE A 288 24.56 22.97 -1.65
CA ILE A 288 23.97 21.63 -1.81
C ILE A 288 24.31 20.82 -0.56
N LEU A 289 23.28 20.27 0.09
CA LEU A 289 23.46 19.30 1.17
C LEU A 289 23.37 17.89 0.60
N ILE A 290 24.37 17.05 0.88
CA ILE A 290 24.39 15.64 0.48
C ILE A 290 24.43 14.74 1.72
N VAL A 291 23.61 13.70 1.72
CA VAL A 291 23.63 12.67 2.78
C VAL A 291 24.90 11.84 2.63
N ARG A 292 25.78 11.90 3.64
CA ARG A 292 27.06 11.19 3.57
C ARG A 292 27.06 9.82 4.22
N SER A 293 26.19 9.59 5.21
CA SER A 293 26.20 8.36 5.99
C SER A 293 24.80 7.95 6.42
N ASN A 294 24.45 6.68 6.15
CA ASN A 294 23.18 6.09 6.57
C ASN A 294 23.26 4.56 6.58
N GLY A 295 22.39 3.89 7.37
CA GLY A 295 22.24 2.43 7.32
C GLY A 295 21.65 1.95 5.98
N SER A 296 20.81 2.75 5.33
CA SER A 296 20.29 2.47 3.97
C SER A 296 21.22 3.10 2.92
N VAL A 297 21.78 2.28 2.03
CA VAL A 297 22.65 2.75 0.93
C VAL A 297 21.92 3.69 -0.01
N GLU A 298 20.61 3.52 -0.20
CA GLU A 298 19.78 4.32 -1.08
C GLU A 298 19.67 5.80 -0.66
N LEU A 299 19.87 6.09 0.64
CA LEU A 299 19.86 7.45 1.15
C LEU A 299 21.22 8.14 1.02
N VAL A 300 22.33 7.40 0.96
CA VAL A 300 23.67 7.98 0.80
C VAL A 300 23.77 8.65 -0.57
N GLY A 301 24.27 9.88 -0.61
CA GLY A 301 24.34 10.70 -1.83
C GLY A 301 23.04 11.42 -2.21
N LYS A 302 21.94 11.25 -1.46
CA LYS A 302 20.74 12.07 -1.66
C LYS A 302 21.08 13.54 -1.45
N ALA A 303 20.76 14.40 -2.41
CA ALA A 303 21.18 15.79 -2.45
C ALA A 303 20.00 16.75 -2.39
N GLY A 304 20.06 17.76 -1.51
CA GLY A 304 19.09 18.85 -1.39
C GLY A 304 19.71 20.19 -1.74
N LEU A 305 19.00 21.03 -2.48
CA LEU A 305 19.42 22.40 -2.83
C LEU A 305 18.89 23.36 -1.76
N VAL A 306 19.79 24.11 -1.16
CA VAL A 306 19.49 25.17 -0.19
C VAL A 306 18.96 26.39 -0.93
N THR A 307 17.85 26.92 -0.46
CA THR A 307 17.21 28.15 -0.96
C THR A 307 17.37 29.28 0.04
N GLU A 308 16.80 30.44 -0.22
CA GLU A 308 16.77 31.58 0.70
C GLU A 308 16.09 31.24 2.03
N HIS A 309 15.16 30.25 2.04
CA HIS A 309 14.45 29.82 3.24
C HIS A 309 15.33 29.13 4.28
N GLU A 310 16.43 28.53 3.86
CA GLU A 310 17.39 27.82 4.73
C GLU A 310 18.63 28.65 5.04
N GLU A 311 18.73 29.89 4.57
CA GLU A 311 19.88 30.75 4.89
C GLU A 311 20.07 30.94 6.38
N GLY A 312 21.32 30.83 6.84
CA GLY A 312 21.68 30.91 8.25
C GLY A 312 21.39 29.64 9.07
N MET A 313 20.60 28.69 8.57
CA MET A 313 20.47 27.37 9.22
C MET A 313 21.78 26.61 9.17
N LEU A 314 21.93 25.62 10.06
CA LEU A 314 23.08 24.72 10.10
C LEU A 314 22.64 23.32 9.65
N PHE A 315 23.58 22.38 9.63
CA PHE A 315 23.31 21.00 9.19
C PHE A 315 24.09 19.99 10.04
N ALA A 316 23.51 18.79 10.19
CA ALA A 316 24.04 17.72 11.03
C ALA A 316 25.21 16.99 10.35
N GLY A 317 26.07 16.36 11.16
CA GLY A 317 27.28 15.66 10.73
C GLY A 317 27.07 14.47 9.77
N TYR A 318 25.83 14.00 9.62
CA TYR A 318 25.45 13.00 8.60
C TYR A 318 25.23 13.60 7.21
N LEU A 319 25.33 14.94 7.10
CA LEU A 319 25.29 15.70 5.86
C LEU A 319 26.66 16.32 5.57
N MET A 320 26.93 16.53 4.28
CA MET A 320 28.01 17.38 3.78
C MET A 320 27.40 18.54 3.01
N ARG A 321 27.95 19.74 3.17
CA ARG A 321 27.65 20.91 2.37
C ARG A 321 28.67 21.04 1.24
N LEU A 322 28.18 21.16 0.01
CA LEU A 322 28.96 21.54 -1.16
C LEU A 322 28.58 22.97 -1.56
N ARG A 323 29.54 23.87 -1.63
CA ARG A 323 29.36 25.23 -2.15
C ARG A 323 29.97 25.32 -3.50
N MET A 324 29.16 25.61 -4.51
CA MET A 324 29.54 25.61 -5.91
C MET A 324 30.29 26.90 -6.28
N ASN A 325 31.26 26.81 -7.19
CA ASN A 325 31.75 27.95 -7.93
C ASN A 325 30.75 28.34 -9.02
N GLN A 326 29.92 29.33 -8.74
CA GLN A 326 28.81 29.73 -9.62
C GLN A 326 29.27 30.37 -10.94
N GLU A 327 30.55 30.72 -11.07
CA GLU A 327 31.14 31.12 -12.35
C GLU A 327 31.31 29.93 -13.31
N LEU A 328 31.33 28.71 -12.79
CA LEU A 328 31.51 27.47 -13.56
C LEU A 328 30.26 26.63 -13.65
N ILE A 329 29.54 26.51 -12.54
CA ILE A 329 28.41 25.60 -12.43
C ILE A 329 27.24 26.20 -11.64
N LEU A 330 26.04 26.10 -12.20
CA LEU A 330 24.82 26.46 -11.48
C LEU A 330 24.50 25.42 -10.40
N PRO A 331 24.16 25.82 -9.16
CA PRO A 331 23.81 24.90 -8.09
C PRO A 331 22.64 23.95 -8.47
N ALA A 332 21.65 24.44 -9.21
CA ALA A 332 20.54 23.64 -9.70
C ALA A 332 21.01 22.53 -10.66
N PHE A 333 21.95 22.83 -11.58
CA PHE A 333 22.51 21.83 -12.49
C PHE A 333 23.41 20.83 -11.73
N ALA A 334 24.23 21.29 -10.79
CA ALA A 334 25.06 20.40 -9.96
C ALA A 334 24.18 19.39 -9.17
N ARG A 335 23.06 19.85 -8.62
CA ARG A 335 22.09 18.97 -7.96
C ARG A 335 21.49 17.94 -8.94
N ILE A 336 21.15 18.36 -10.17
CA ILE A 336 20.65 17.46 -11.23
C ILE A 336 21.69 16.37 -11.52
N CYS A 337 22.97 16.72 -11.65
CA CYS A 337 24.05 15.76 -11.85
C CYS A 337 24.16 14.76 -10.71
N LEU A 338 24.20 15.23 -9.44
CA LEU A 338 24.30 14.37 -8.28
C LEU A 338 23.08 13.43 -8.12
N ALA A 339 21.90 13.85 -8.60
CA ALA A 339 20.68 13.06 -8.58
C ALA A 339 20.52 12.13 -9.78
N SER A 340 21.39 12.24 -10.81
CA SER A 340 21.30 11.41 -12.02
C SER A 340 21.49 9.92 -11.70
N PRO A 341 20.84 9.01 -12.45
CA PRO A 341 20.95 7.57 -12.21
C PRO A 341 22.41 7.06 -12.23
N GLU A 342 23.23 7.61 -13.13
CA GLU A 342 24.64 7.23 -13.24
C GLU A 342 25.43 7.62 -11.98
N GLN A 343 25.28 8.86 -11.50
CA GLN A 343 25.95 9.30 -10.26
C GLN A 343 25.43 8.58 -9.04
N ARG A 344 24.11 8.34 -8.97
CA ARG A 344 23.50 7.54 -7.89
C ARG A 344 24.12 6.14 -7.83
N GLN A 345 24.22 5.45 -8.96
CA GLN A 345 24.83 4.12 -9.05
C GLN A 345 26.31 4.15 -8.59
N ARG A 346 27.10 5.16 -9.02
CA ARG A 346 28.50 5.33 -8.59
C ARG A 346 28.60 5.51 -7.08
N ILE A 347 27.79 6.42 -6.52
CA ILE A 347 27.77 6.68 -5.09
C ILE A 347 27.39 5.42 -4.30
N GLU A 348 26.38 4.68 -4.74
CA GLU A 348 25.97 3.43 -4.10
C GLU A 348 27.04 2.35 -4.12
N LEU A 349 27.77 2.21 -5.22
CA LEU A 349 28.87 1.25 -5.34
C LEU A 349 30.06 1.63 -4.44
N THR A 350 30.37 2.93 -4.36
CA THR A 350 31.51 3.43 -3.56
C THR A 350 31.19 3.41 -2.06
N SER A 351 29.95 3.72 -1.66
CA SER A 351 29.56 3.90 -0.25
C SER A 351 29.26 2.61 0.51
N ARG A 352 29.17 1.46 -0.17
CA ARG A 352 28.85 0.17 0.49
C ARG A 352 29.90 -0.21 1.54
N SER A 353 29.42 -0.57 2.73
CA SER A 353 30.25 -0.99 3.85
C SER A 353 29.89 -2.39 4.33
N THR A 354 30.89 -3.13 4.77
CA THR A 354 30.73 -4.45 5.43
C THR A 354 30.28 -4.31 6.90
N SER A 355 30.35 -3.11 7.48
CA SER A 355 30.06 -2.85 8.90
C SER A 355 28.62 -2.37 9.18
N GLY A 356 27.74 -2.38 8.18
CA GLY A 356 26.32 -2.01 8.33
C GLY A 356 25.99 -0.51 8.24
N VAL A 357 27.01 0.37 8.15
CA VAL A 357 26.82 1.81 7.91
C VAL A 357 27.48 2.18 6.59
N ASN A 358 26.67 2.55 5.60
CA ASN A 358 27.17 3.02 4.31
C ASN A 358 27.60 4.48 4.44
N ASN A 359 28.73 4.84 3.83
CA ASN A 359 29.30 6.17 3.94
C ASN A 359 30.07 6.56 2.66
N ILE A 360 29.96 7.84 2.28
CA ILE A 360 30.78 8.45 1.25
C ILE A 360 31.58 9.61 1.89
N ASN A 361 32.88 9.68 1.63
CA ASN A 361 33.75 10.71 2.17
C ASN A 361 33.93 11.89 1.20
N SER A 362 34.64 12.94 1.67
CA SER A 362 34.87 14.16 0.89
C SER A 362 35.66 13.93 -0.38
N ASP A 363 36.63 13.01 -0.37
CA ASP A 363 37.51 12.79 -1.52
C ASP A 363 36.75 11.97 -2.59
N GLU A 364 35.94 11.01 -2.18
CA GLU A 364 35.06 10.26 -3.05
C GLU A 364 34.02 11.17 -3.73
N VAL A 365 33.43 12.14 -3.00
CA VAL A 365 32.51 13.13 -3.58
C VAL A 365 33.25 14.04 -4.57
N ARG A 366 34.46 14.51 -4.24
CA ARG A 366 35.27 15.33 -5.13
C ARG A 366 35.65 14.60 -6.41
N ALA A 367 35.89 13.31 -6.34
CA ALA A 367 36.28 12.47 -7.47
C ALA A 367 35.11 12.10 -8.41
N LEU A 368 33.87 12.40 -8.06
CA LEU A 368 32.71 12.09 -8.92
C LEU A 368 32.87 12.81 -10.28
N PRO A 369 32.82 12.07 -11.40
CA PRO A 369 32.97 12.67 -12.73
C PRO A 369 31.77 13.53 -13.08
N LEU A 370 32.01 14.57 -13.86
CA LEU A 370 31.00 15.54 -14.26
C LEU A 370 31.22 15.93 -15.73
N LEU A 371 30.17 15.91 -16.51
CA LEU A 371 30.09 16.55 -17.83
C LEU A 371 29.49 17.94 -17.63
N LEU A 372 30.24 18.97 -17.92
CA LEU A 372 29.91 20.36 -17.64
C LEU A 372 29.60 21.13 -18.92
N PRO A 373 28.32 21.46 -19.19
CA PRO A 373 27.94 22.34 -20.32
C PRO A 373 28.29 23.81 -20.05
N PRO A 374 28.25 24.67 -21.05
CA PRO A 374 28.29 26.12 -20.87
C PRO A 374 27.15 26.61 -19.96
N LEU A 375 27.34 27.71 -19.23
CA LEU A 375 26.36 28.21 -18.23
C LEU A 375 24.97 28.48 -18.81
N ASP A 376 24.88 28.97 -20.02
CA ASP A 376 23.60 29.21 -20.69
C ASP A 376 22.83 27.92 -20.96
N GLU A 377 23.52 26.84 -21.31
CA GLU A 377 22.91 25.52 -21.46
C GLU A 377 22.54 24.91 -20.09
N GLN A 378 23.33 25.15 -19.03
CA GLN A 378 22.95 24.73 -17.67
C GLN A 378 21.63 25.38 -17.20
N VAL A 379 21.41 26.67 -17.54
CA VAL A 379 20.16 27.39 -17.28
C VAL A 379 18.99 26.72 -18.00
N GLU A 380 19.16 26.41 -19.28
CA GLU A 380 18.13 25.75 -20.09
C GLU A 380 17.80 24.35 -19.56
N ILE A 381 18.84 23.55 -19.24
CA ILE A 381 18.66 22.23 -18.64
C ILE A 381 17.89 22.33 -17.31
N ALA A 382 18.31 23.21 -16.42
CA ALA A 382 17.66 23.38 -15.12
C ALA A 382 16.20 23.78 -15.27
N GLY A 383 15.90 24.74 -16.15
CA GLY A 383 14.52 25.18 -16.42
C GLY A 383 13.65 24.08 -17.04
N ARG A 384 14.19 23.24 -17.95
CA ARG A 384 13.44 22.09 -18.51
C ARG A 384 13.17 21.03 -17.44
N VAL A 385 14.17 20.67 -16.65
CA VAL A 385 14.01 19.68 -15.56
C VAL A 385 12.97 20.16 -14.56
N GLU A 386 13.00 21.45 -14.16
CA GLU A 386 12.03 22.02 -13.24
C GLU A 386 10.60 21.91 -13.79
N LYS A 387 10.37 22.28 -15.05
CA LYS A 387 9.04 22.16 -15.70
C LYS A 387 8.55 20.72 -15.76
N LEU A 388 9.43 19.77 -16.10
CA LEU A 388 9.09 18.35 -16.19
C LEU A 388 8.82 17.73 -14.80
N PHE A 389 9.58 18.12 -13.79
CA PHE A 389 9.35 17.69 -12.42
C PHE A 389 8.08 18.31 -11.83
N ALA A 390 7.82 19.59 -12.08
CA ALA A 390 6.56 20.22 -11.68
C ALA A 390 5.33 19.56 -12.34
N PHE A 391 5.48 19.07 -13.58
CA PHE A 391 4.43 18.25 -14.20
C PHE A 391 4.24 16.92 -13.45
N ALA A 392 5.32 16.21 -13.14
CA ALA A 392 5.28 14.95 -12.40
C ALA A 392 4.66 15.15 -10.99
N ASP A 393 5.02 16.21 -10.27
CA ASP A 393 4.47 16.56 -8.96
C ASP A 393 2.94 16.81 -9.03
N ARG A 394 2.46 17.50 -10.07
CA ARG A 394 1.01 17.69 -10.29
C ARG A 394 0.27 16.38 -10.57
N VAL A 395 0.88 15.49 -11.36
CA VAL A 395 0.30 14.15 -11.60
C VAL A 395 0.23 13.36 -10.30
N GLU A 396 1.31 13.36 -9.52
CA GLU A 396 1.39 12.66 -8.24
C GLU A 396 0.31 13.13 -7.25
N ALA A 397 0.12 14.44 -7.12
CA ALA A 397 -0.94 15.02 -6.27
C ALA A 397 -2.35 14.59 -6.73
N ARG A 398 -2.61 14.53 -8.05
CA ARG A 398 -3.89 14.06 -8.60
C ARG A 398 -4.11 12.57 -8.34
N ILE A 399 -3.07 11.77 -8.45
CA ILE A 399 -3.12 10.32 -8.16
C ILE A 399 -3.46 10.09 -6.69
N GLU A 400 -2.87 10.83 -5.77
CA GLU A 400 -3.18 10.69 -4.35
C GLU A 400 -4.65 11.04 -4.04
N GLN A 401 -5.17 12.10 -4.62
CA GLN A 401 -6.59 12.44 -4.51
C GLN A 401 -7.50 11.34 -5.11
N ALA A 402 -7.11 10.79 -6.27
CA ALA A 402 -7.84 9.70 -6.89
C ALA A 402 -7.83 8.43 -6.02
N ARG A 403 -6.71 8.09 -5.38
CA ARG A 403 -6.59 6.97 -4.43
C ARG A 403 -7.56 7.14 -3.25
N LEU A 404 -7.58 8.31 -2.63
CA LEU A 404 -8.51 8.61 -1.54
C LEU A 404 -9.97 8.46 -1.98
N SER A 405 -10.29 8.84 -3.22
CA SER A 405 -11.63 8.70 -3.78
C SER A 405 -11.99 7.24 -4.02
N VAL A 406 -11.08 6.45 -4.61
CA VAL A 406 -11.28 5.01 -4.89
C VAL A 406 -11.47 4.20 -3.60
N VAL A 407 -10.73 4.54 -2.53
CA VAL A 407 -10.91 3.88 -1.22
C VAL A 407 -12.34 4.02 -0.69
N ARG A 408 -12.99 5.14 -0.95
CA ARG A 408 -14.38 5.42 -0.50
C ARG A 408 -15.45 4.78 -1.39
N LEU A 409 -15.11 4.36 -2.62
CA LEU A 409 -16.09 3.83 -3.57
C LEU A 409 -16.66 2.48 -3.13
N SER A 410 -15.83 1.51 -2.74
CA SER A 410 -16.31 0.18 -2.36
C SER A 410 -17.30 0.23 -1.18
N PRO A 411 -17.02 0.92 -0.05
CA PRO A 411 -18.01 1.08 1.02
C PRO A 411 -19.29 1.78 0.57
N ALA A 412 -19.19 2.83 -0.26
CA ALA A 412 -20.36 3.56 -0.75
C ALA A 412 -21.25 2.70 -1.67
N ILE A 413 -20.63 1.90 -2.55
CA ILE A 413 -21.34 0.97 -3.44
C ILE A 413 -22.04 -0.12 -2.62
N LEU A 414 -21.35 -0.71 -1.64
CA LEU A 414 -21.94 -1.70 -0.75
C LEU A 414 -23.09 -1.10 0.08
N ALA A 415 -22.92 0.09 0.64
CA ALA A 415 -23.97 0.78 1.36
C ALA A 415 -25.21 1.02 0.46
N LYS A 416 -25.02 1.40 -0.81
CA LYS A 416 -26.09 1.57 -1.78
C LYS A 416 -26.79 0.23 -2.09
N ALA A 417 -26.02 -0.85 -2.23
CA ALA A 417 -26.54 -2.18 -2.50
C ALA A 417 -27.48 -2.65 -1.38
N PHE A 418 -27.05 -2.52 -0.11
CA PHE A 418 -27.77 -3.02 1.05
C PHE A 418 -28.80 -2.04 1.64
N ARG A 419 -29.07 -0.93 0.91
CA ARG A 419 -30.28 -0.12 1.06
C ARG A 419 -31.33 -0.40 -0.03
N GLY A 420 -31.07 -1.36 -0.95
CA GLY A 420 -31.95 -1.69 -2.07
C GLY A 420 -31.91 -0.66 -3.21
N GLU A 421 -30.83 0.12 -3.34
CA GLU A 421 -30.70 1.23 -4.31
C GLU A 421 -29.77 0.90 -5.49
N LEU A 422 -29.14 -0.30 -5.51
CA LEU A 422 -28.15 -0.64 -6.54
C LEU A 422 -28.74 -1.19 -7.84
N VAL A 423 -29.83 -1.94 -7.71
CA VAL A 423 -30.56 -2.55 -8.83
C VAL A 423 -32.04 -2.19 -8.72
N PRO A 424 -32.80 -2.17 -9.82
CA PRO A 424 -34.25 -1.96 -9.78
C PRO A 424 -34.94 -3.07 -9.00
N GLN A 425 -35.95 -2.69 -8.21
CA GLN A 425 -36.88 -3.63 -7.56
C GLN A 425 -37.81 -4.25 -8.63
N ASP A 426 -38.02 -5.55 -8.56
CA ASP A 426 -38.95 -6.26 -9.43
C ASP A 426 -40.15 -6.74 -8.59
N PRO A 427 -41.36 -6.22 -8.86
CA PRO A 427 -42.56 -6.65 -8.13
C PRO A 427 -42.93 -8.13 -8.30
N SER A 428 -42.38 -8.81 -9.30
CA SER A 428 -42.58 -10.23 -9.54
C SER A 428 -41.67 -11.15 -8.72
N ASP A 429 -40.66 -10.59 -8.06
CA ASP A 429 -39.78 -11.37 -7.19
C ASP A 429 -40.54 -11.87 -5.96
N GLU A 430 -40.33 -13.15 -5.59
CA GLU A 430 -40.86 -13.72 -4.34
C GLU A 430 -40.31 -12.95 -3.14
N PRO A 431 -41.14 -12.37 -2.26
CA PRO A 431 -40.65 -11.65 -1.07
C PRO A 431 -39.73 -12.51 -0.23
N ALA A 432 -38.64 -11.93 0.30
CA ALA A 432 -37.64 -12.65 1.05
C ALA A 432 -38.22 -13.35 2.31
N ALA A 433 -39.25 -12.76 2.94
CA ALA A 433 -39.95 -13.36 4.08
C ALA A 433 -40.62 -14.69 3.75
N ASP A 434 -41.18 -14.82 2.55
CA ASP A 434 -41.90 -16.03 2.11
C ASP A 434 -40.91 -17.15 1.76
N LEU A 435 -39.79 -16.82 1.15
CA LEU A 435 -38.67 -17.75 0.98
C LEU A 435 -38.19 -18.33 2.31
N LEU A 436 -37.92 -17.47 3.31
CA LEU A 436 -37.47 -17.93 4.61
C LEU A 436 -38.48 -18.85 5.31
N LYS A 437 -39.75 -18.50 5.32
CA LYS A 437 -40.81 -19.36 5.88
C LYS A 437 -40.90 -20.73 5.18
N ARG A 438 -40.64 -20.78 3.89
CA ARG A 438 -40.64 -22.05 3.11
C ARG A 438 -39.45 -22.92 3.53
N LEU A 439 -38.26 -22.34 3.66
CA LEU A 439 -37.05 -23.06 4.09
C LEU A 439 -37.15 -23.55 5.55
N GLU A 440 -37.71 -22.77 6.45
CA GLU A 440 -38.00 -23.22 7.83
C GLU A 440 -38.91 -24.43 7.86
N LYS A 441 -39.99 -24.44 7.08
CA LYS A 441 -40.92 -25.60 6.99
C LYS A 441 -40.22 -26.85 6.44
N GLN A 442 -39.34 -26.70 5.45
CA GLN A 442 -38.57 -27.81 4.89
C GLN A 442 -37.59 -28.40 5.93
N SER A 443 -36.83 -27.56 6.65
CA SER A 443 -35.90 -28.01 7.67
C SER A 443 -36.58 -28.71 8.84
N LEU A 444 -37.77 -28.25 9.25
CA LEU A 444 -38.58 -28.88 10.27
C LEU A 444 -39.17 -30.25 9.80
N GLY A 445 -39.48 -30.37 8.49
CA GLY A 445 -39.93 -31.63 7.86
C GLY A 445 -38.83 -32.69 7.83
N GLU A 446 -37.62 -32.31 7.39
CA GLU A 446 -36.46 -33.20 7.33
C GLU A 446 -35.96 -33.63 8.73
N GLY A 447 -35.98 -32.72 9.72
CA GLY A 447 -35.65 -33.05 11.09
C GLY A 447 -36.59 -34.06 11.73
N LYS A 448 -37.85 -34.03 11.35
CA LYS A 448 -38.86 -35.06 11.79
C LYS A 448 -38.65 -36.39 11.03
N ALA A 449 -38.29 -36.39 9.78
CA ALA A 449 -38.03 -37.57 8.98
C ALA A 449 -36.79 -38.33 9.44
N THR A 450 -35.70 -37.59 9.75
CA THR A 450 -34.45 -38.17 10.29
C THR A 450 -34.60 -38.73 11.71
N LYS A 451 -35.38 -38.07 12.58
CA LYS A 451 -35.71 -38.61 13.88
C LYS A 451 -36.56 -39.90 13.80
N ARG A 452 -37.57 -39.96 12.86
CA ARG A 452 -38.34 -41.17 12.63
C ARG A 452 -37.49 -42.30 12.02
N ALA A 453 -36.58 -42.02 11.13
CA ALA A 453 -35.66 -43.00 10.53
C ALA A 453 -34.67 -43.56 11.60
N ARG A 454 -34.15 -42.71 12.50
CA ARG A 454 -33.29 -43.14 13.63
C ARG A 454 -34.09 -44.00 14.64
N ALA A 455 -35.32 -43.61 14.96
CA ALA A 455 -36.18 -44.40 15.87
C ALA A 455 -36.50 -45.77 15.29
N LYS A 456 -36.88 -45.88 13.99
CA LYS A 456 -37.12 -47.16 13.30
C LYS A 456 -35.85 -48.04 13.24
N ARG A 457 -34.67 -47.44 13.10
CA ARG A 457 -33.39 -48.21 13.09
C ARG A 457 -32.99 -48.70 14.49
N ALA A 458 -33.34 -47.96 15.50
CA ALA A 458 -33.14 -48.38 16.89
C ALA A 458 -34.09 -49.54 17.32
N GLU A 459 -35.32 -49.51 16.83
CA GLU A 459 -36.29 -50.63 17.02
C GLU A 459 -35.90 -51.88 16.23
N SER A 460 -35.27 -51.76 15.04
CA SER A 460 -34.84 -52.91 14.25
C SER A 460 -33.52 -53.55 14.71
N VAL A 461 -32.81 -52.96 15.65
CA VAL A 461 -31.57 -53.48 16.29
C VAL A 461 -31.88 -54.09 17.65
N ALA A 462 -33.08 -53.90 18.18
CA ALA A 462 -33.53 -54.40 19.47
C ALA A 462 -34.40 -55.68 19.42
N VAL A 463 -34.57 -56.25 18.23
CA VAL A 463 -35.12 -57.57 17.95
C VAL A 463 -33.99 -58.43 17.35
#